data_2900ac98c63bbed599cfda8c17dc0832
#
_entry.id   2900ac98c63bbed599cfda8c17dc0832
#
_cell.length_a   1.000
_cell.length_b   1.000
_cell.length_c   1.000
_cell.angle_alpha   90.00
_cell.angle_beta   90.00
_cell.angle_gamma   90.00
#
_symmetry.space_group_name_H-M   'P 1'
#
loop_
_entity.id
_entity.type
_entity.pdbx_description
1 polymer ?
#
loop_
_entity_poly.entity_id
_entity_poly.type
_entity_poly.pdbx_seq_one_letter_code
_entity_poly.pdbx_strand_id
1 'polypeptide(L)'
;MTLVAIASERDTDRDPAVTELWARYVETRDSELRDRLILQYRPLVKYVVKKLIRNLPAVVEFDDLVSSGNFGLIEAVERFDPARGITFQAYAYARIRGSILDGLREMDSVSRSVRDIAGPRTADPHEPDNALGFRCADEFAQAVGR
;
A
#
# COMPACT_ATOMS: atom_id res chain seq x y z
N MET A 1 -20.40 -12.54 12.20
CA MET A 1 -18.98 -12.86 12.00
C MET A 1 -18.33 -12.06 10.86
N THR A 2 -18.99 -11.94 9.73
CA THR A 2 -18.43 -11.23 8.56
C THR A 2 -18.25 -9.73 8.78
N LEU A 3 -19.13 -9.10 9.55
CA LEU A 3 -19.10 -7.66 9.86
C LEU A 3 -17.92 -7.26 10.78
N VAL A 4 -17.55 -8.14 11.70
CA VAL A 4 -16.44 -7.87 12.63
C VAL A 4 -15.10 -7.97 11.91
N ALA A 5 -14.95 -8.93 11.00
CA ALA A 5 -13.75 -9.07 10.19
C ALA A 5 -13.54 -7.89 9.23
N ILE A 6 -14.62 -7.40 8.62
CA ILE A 6 -14.59 -6.24 7.71
C ILE A 6 -14.27 -4.94 8.46
N ALA A 7 -14.78 -4.79 9.67
CA ALA A 7 -14.46 -3.63 10.51
C ALA A 7 -12.98 -3.63 10.95
N SER A 8 -12.41 -4.81 11.19
CA SER A 8 -10.99 -4.96 11.53
C SER A 8 -10.06 -4.61 10.37
N GLU A 9 -10.46 -4.89 9.14
CA GLU A 9 -9.67 -4.55 7.95
C GLU A 9 -9.66 -3.05 7.63
N ARG A 10 -10.69 -2.31 8.06
CA ARG A 10 -10.85 -0.89 7.76
C ARG A 10 -10.00 0.03 8.63
N ASP A 11 -9.65 -0.42 9.81
CA ASP A 11 -9.00 0.42 10.81
C ASP A 11 -7.78 -0.27 11.41
N THR A 12 -7.04 -0.97 10.57
CA THR A 12 -5.86 -1.74 10.98
C THR A 12 -4.86 -0.87 11.74
N ASP A 13 -4.69 0.39 11.35
CA ASP A 13 -3.76 1.31 12.02
C ASP A 13 -4.21 1.71 13.43
N ARG A 14 -5.50 1.62 13.71
CA ARG A 14 -6.07 1.94 15.03
C ARG A 14 -6.26 0.71 15.92
N ASP A 15 -6.04 -0.47 15.38
CA ASP A 15 -6.12 -1.70 16.17
C ASP A 15 -5.02 -1.69 17.24
N PRO A 16 -5.37 -1.78 18.54
CA PRO A 16 -4.37 -1.83 19.61
C PRO A 16 -3.34 -2.94 19.43
N ALA A 17 -3.74 -4.09 18.90
CA ALA A 17 -2.83 -5.20 18.63
C ALA A 17 -1.78 -4.84 17.58
N VAL A 18 -2.19 -4.14 16.52
CA VAL A 18 -1.26 -3.67 15.47
C VAL A 18 -0.37 -2.56 15.99
N THR A 19 -0.90 -1.65 16.80
CA THR A 19 -0.10 -0.61 17.45
C THR A 19 0.99 -1.21 18.33
N GLU A 20 0.68 -2.24 19.10
CA GLU A 20 1.66 -2.96 19.90
C GLU A 20 2.71 -3.67 19.04
N LEU A 21 2.29 -4.31 17.94
CA LEU A 21 3.22 -4.92 16.99
C LEU A 21 4.21 -3.90 16.42
N TRP A 22 3.74 -2.71 16.06
CA TRP A 22 4.61 -1.63 15.60
C TRP A 22 5.60 -1.18 16.65
N ALA A 23 5.15 -0.97 17.90
CA ALA A 23 6.01 -0.56 18.99
C ALA A 23 7.13 -1.57 19.21
N ARG A 24 6.81 -2.85 19.26
CA ARG A 24 7.78 -3.93 19.42
C ARG A 24 8.72 -4.07 18.23
N TYR A 25 8.19 -3.96 17.01
CA TYR A 25 9.00 -4.07 15.80
C TYR A 25 10.01 -2.92 15.69
N VAL A 26 9.60 -1.70 15.96
CA VAL A 26 10.50 -0.53 15.93
C VAL A 26 11.66 -0.70 16.92
N GLU A 27 11.38 -1.27 18.09
CA GLU A 27 12.38 -1.49 19.13
C GLU A 27 13.33 -2.64 18.80
N THR A 28 12.80 -3.78 18.36
CA THR A 28 13.58 -5.02 18.21
C THR A 28 14.05 -5.29 16.79
N ARG A 29 13.34 -4.79 15.79
CA ARG A 29 13.54 -5.12 14.36
C ARG A 29 13.48 -6.63 14.06
N ASP A 30 12.70 -7.35 14.85
CA ASP A 30 12.51 -8.79 14.72
C ASP A 30 11.78 -9.12 13.40
N SER A 31 12.33 -10.09 12.66
CA SER A 31 11.79 -10.54 11.39
C SER A 31 10.40 -11.18 11.51
N GLU A 32 10.12 -11.86 12.61
CA GLU A 32 8.79 -12.44 12.86
C GLU A 32 7.73 -11.37 13.04
N LEU A 33 8.04 -10.31 13.78
CA LEU A 33 7.14 -9.16 13.93
C LEU A 33 6.92 -8.43 12.61
N ARG A 34 7.97 -8.28 11.80
CA ARG A 34 7.86 -7.75 10.45
C ARG A 34 6.88 -8.56 9.60
N ASP A 35 7.02 -9.86 9.60
CA ASP A 35 6.18 -10.76 8.81
C ASP A 35 4.72 -10.70 9.26
N ARG A 36 4.47 -10.58 10.56
CA ARG A 36 3.12 -10.36 11.09
C ARG A 36 2.51 -9.04 10.61
N LEU A 37 3.28 -7.97 10.61
CA LEU A 37 2.82 -6.68 10.07
C LEU A 37 2.50 -6.77 8.59
N ILE A 38 3.34 -7.41 7.81
CA ILE A 38 3.12 -7.62 6.37
C ILE A 38 1.80 -8.37 6.14
N LEU A 39 1.54 -9.43 6.91
CA LEU A 39 0.31 -10.20 6.81
C LEU A 39 -0.93 -9.36 7.14
N GLN A 40 -0.85 -8.48 8.12
CA GLN A 40 -1.95 -7.58 8.49
C GLN A 40 -2.34 -6.63 7.36
N TYR A 41 -1.36 -6.17 6.58
CA TYR A 41 -1.58 -5.18 5.53
C TYR A 41 -1.67 -5.77 4.11
N ARG A 42 -1.62 -7.09 3.95
CA ARG A 42 -1.76 -7.74 2.63
C ARG A 42 -3.04 -7.36 1.87
N PRO A 43 -4.20 -7.19 2.50
CA PRO A 43 -5.41 -6.74 1.81
C PRO A 43 -5.24 -5.39 1.10
N LEU A 44 -4.37 -4.53 1.62
CA LEU A 44 -4.05 -3.25 1.00
C LEU A 44 -3.42 -3.42 -0.38
N VAL A 45 -2.54 -4.40 -0.56
CA VAL A 45 -1.92 -4.70 -1.86
C VAL A 45 -2.99 -5.04 -2.90
N LYS A 46 -3.89 -5.93 -2.56
CA LYS A 46 -4.99 -6.33 -3.45
C LYS A 46 -5.88 -5.14 -3.82
N TYR A 47 -6.15 -4.27 -2.87
CA TYR A 47 -6.93 -3.07 -3.10
C TYR A 47 -6.25 -2.14 -4.12
N VAL A 48 -4.96 -1.88 -3.95
CA VAL A 48 -4.19 -1.03 -4.88
C VAL A 48 -4.17 -1.65 -6.27
N VAL A 49 -3.92 -2.96 -6.37
CA VAL A 49 -3.90 -3.68 -7.65
C VAL A 49 -5.26 -3.59 -8.35
N LYS A 50 -6.35 -3.79 -7.63
CA LYS A 50 -7.70 -3.67 -8.21
C LYS A 50 -7.98 -2.27 -8.75
N LYS A 51 -7.49 -1.24 -8.13
CA LYS A 51 -7.61 0.12 -8.64
C LYS A 51 -6.80 0.36 -9.89
N LEU A 52 -5.57 -0.13 -9.93
CA LEU A 52 -4.67 0.11 -11.05
C LEU A 52 -5.02 -0.71 -12.28
N ILE A 53 -5.43 -1.97 -12.11
CA ILE A 53 -5.66 -2.89 -13.23
C ILE A 53 -6.78 -2.43 -14.17
N ARG A 54 -7.72 -1.64 -13.66
CA ARG A 54 -8.83 -1.08 -14.46
C ARG A 54 -8.34 -0.22 -15.62
N ASN A 55 -7.19 0.42 -15.45
CA ASN A 55 -6.61 1.36 -16.40
C ASN A 55 -5.43 0.75 -17.19
N LEU A 56 -5.19 -0.55 -17.02
CA LEU A 56 -4.07 -1.24 -17.65
C LEU A 56 -4.54 -2.12 -18.80
N PRO A 57 -3.65 -2.39 -19.79
CA PRO A 57 -3.97 -3.33 -20.87
C PRO A 57 -4.29 -4.73 -20.34
N ALA A 58 -5.16 -5.45 -21.06
CA ALA A 58 -5.59 -6.79 -20.68
C ALA A 58 -4.45 -7.83 -20.64
N VAL A 59 -3.31 -7.53 -21.24
CA VAL A 59 -2.11 -8.39 -21.21
C VAL A 59 -1.45 -8.43 -19.84
N VAL A 60 -1.73 -7.45 -18.98
CA VAL A 60 -1.15 -7.38 -17.63
C VAL A 60 -1.93 -8.29 -16.69
N GLU A 61 -1.23 -9.23 -16.07
CA GLU A 61 -1.83 -10.18 -15.15
C GLU A 61 -1.92 -9.63 -13.72
N PHE A 62 -3.04 -9.93 -13.07
CA PHE A 62 -3.30 -9.52 -11.69
C PHE A 62 -2.23 -10.01 -10.71
N ASP A 63 -1.81 -11.28 -10.85
CA ASP A 63 -0.84 -11.88 -9.94
C ASP A 63 0.55 -11.24 -10.04
N ASP A 64 0.96 -10.81 -11.23
CA ASP A 64 2.22 -10.07 -11.42
C ASP A 64 2.19 -8.73 -10.68
N LEU A 65 1.06 -8.04 -10.73
CA LEU A 65 0.89 -6.77 -10.01
C LEU A 65 0.89 -6.98 -8.50
N VAL A 66 0.26 -8.06 -8.02
CA VAL A 66 0.27 -8.42 -6.59
C VAL A 66 1.68 -8.72 -6.12
N SER A 67 2.47 -9.43 -6.90
CA SER A 67 3.87 -9.72 -6.56
C SER A 67 4.70 -8.44 -6.43
N SER A 68 4.59 -7.55 -7.41
CA SER A 68 5.26 -6.23 -7.34
C SER A 68 4.79 -5.40 -6.16
N GLY A 69 3.49 -5.42 -5.88
CA GLY A 69 2.90 -4.70 -4.74
C GLY A 69 3.38 -5.24 -3.39
N ASN A 70 3.56 -6.55 -3.27
CA ASN A 70 4.10 -7.16 -2.06
C ASN A 70 5.52 -6.69 -1.75
N PHE A 71 6.38 -6.52 -2.75
CA PHE A 71 7.69 -5.92 -2.55
C PHE A 71 7.58 -4.51 -2.00
N GLY A 72 6.69 -3.69 -2.55
CA GLY A 72 6.43 -2.34 -2.04
C GLY A 72 5.94 -2.33 -0.60
N LEU A 73 5.08 -3.28 -0.22
CA LEU A 73 4.60 -3.42 1.15
C LEU A 73 5.71 -3.81 2.12
N ILE A 74 6.56 -4.76 1.76
CA ILE A 74 7.71 -5.20 2.57
C ILE A 74 8.64 -4.00 2.82
N GLU A 75 8.98 -3.27 1.78
CA GLU A 75 9.80 -2.06 1.87
C GLU A 75 9.15 -0.99 2.76
N ALA A 76 7.84 -0.81 2.64
CA ALA A 76 7.09 0.12 3.47
C ALA A 76 7.18 -0.24 4.95
N VAL A 77 7.00 -1.51 5.31
CA VAL A 77 7.11 -1.98 6.70
C VAL A 77 8.51 -1.73 7.25
N GLU A 78 9.54 -1.99 6.46
CA GLU A 78 10.93 -1.83 6.90
C GLU A 78 11.36 -0.38 7.07
N ARG A 79 10.80 0.54 6.29
CA ARG A 79 11.20 1.95 6.26
C ARG A 79 10.26 2.90 6.98
N PHE A 80 9.09 2.44 7.39
CA PHE A 80 8.11 3.29 8.05
C PHE A 80 8.60 3.76 9.42
N ASP A 81 8.42 5.06 9.66
CA ASP A 81 8.71 5.70 10.95
C ASP A 81 7.39 6.22 11.55
N PRO A 82 6.87 5.60 12.62
CA PRO A 82 5.63 6.05 13.25
C PRO A 82 5.68 7.47 13.81
N ALA A 83 6.90 7.98 14.08
CA ALA A 83 7.08 9.32 14.64
C ALA A 83 6.80 10.45 13.65
N ARG A 84 6.67 10.15 12.35
CA ARG A 84 6.43 11.17 11.32
C ARG A 84 5.00 11.71 11.24
N GLY A 85 4.06 11.15 12.01
CA GLY A 85 2.70 11.67 12.10
C GLY A 85 1.77 11.29 10.95
N ILE A 86 2.19 10.43 10.03
CA ILE A 86 1.35 9.87 8.97
C ILE A 86 0.96 8.43 9.31
N THR A 87 -0.20 7.99 8.82
CA THR A 87 -0.64 6.60 9.00
C THR A 87 0.22 5.66 8.15
N PHE A 88 0.42 4.44 8.63
CA PHE A 88 1.12 3.44 7.84
C PHE A 88 0.36 3.12 6.54
N GLN A 89 -0.97 3.05 6.58
CA GLN A 89 -1.77 2.77 5.38
C GLN A 89 -1.53 3.78 4.27
N ALA A 90 -1.49 5.08 4.58
CA ALA A 90 -1.21 6.11 3.59
C ALA A 90 0.20 6.00 3.02
N TYR A 91 1.19 5.78 3.88
CA TYR A 91 2.57 5.56 3.47
C TYR A 91 2.73 4.31 2.60
N ALA A 92 2.16 3.18 3.05
CA ALA A 92 2.23 1.92 2.33
C ALA A 92 1.52 1.98 0.99
N TYR A 93 0.38 2.65 0.90
CA TYR A 93 -0.35 2.81 -0.35
C TYR A 93 0.54 3.43 -1.44
N ALA A 94 1.22 4.53 -1.12
CA ALA A 94 2.12 5.19 -2.05
C ALA A 94 3.29 4.30 -2.47
N ARG A 95 3.87 3.56 -1.53
CA ARG A 95 4.99 2.66 -1.79
C ARG A 95 4.58 1.45 -2.64
N ILE A 96 3.44 0.85 -2.33
CA ILE A 96 2.88 -0.28 -3.10
C ILE A 96 2.58 0.18 -4.54
N ARG A 97 1.91 1.29 -4.70
CA ARG A 97 1.61 1.85 -6.02
C ARG A 97 2.87 2.13 -6.82
N GLY A 98 3.86 2.76 -6.21
CA GLY A 98 5.14 3.04 -6.83
C GLY A 98 5.87 1.77 -7.27
N SER A 99 5.90 0.74 -6.43
CA SER A 99 6.52 -0.54 -6.74
C SER A 99 5.84 -1.25 -7.92
N ILE A 100 4.51 -1.24 -7.97
CA ILE A 100 3.74 -1.80 -9.07
C ILE A 100 4.06 -1.07 -10.39
N LEU A 101 4.06 0.26 -10.36
CA LEU A 101 4.34 1.07 -11.54
C LEU A 101 5.79 0.89 -12.02
N ASP A 102 6.74 0.76 -11.12
CA ASP A 102 8.14 0.47 -11.46
C ASP A 102 8.28 -0.91 -12.10
N GLY A 103 7.59 -1.91 -11.58
CA GLY A 103 7.54 -3.24 -12.20
C GLY A 103 6.94 -3.21 -13.61
N LEU A 104 5.92 -2.42 -13.83
CA LEU A 104 5.31 -2.24 -15.17
C LEU A 104 6.25 -1.54 -16.15
N ARG A 105 7.07 -0.61 -15.69
CA ARG A 105 8.06 0.07 -16.54
C ARG A 105 9.18 -0.88 -17.00
N GLU A 106 9.54 -1.86 -16.20
CA GLU A 106 10.48 -2.91 -16.59
C GLU A 106 9.93 -3.81 -17.67
N MET A 107 8.60 -3.92 -17.77
CA MET A 107 7.90 -4.64 -18.85
C MET A 107 7.68 -3.69 -20.03
N ASP A 108 8.63 -3.61 -20.95
CA ASP A 108 8.68 -2.67 -22.11
C ASP A 108 7.38 -2.53 -22.91
N SER A 109 6.53 -3.55 -22.92
CA SER A 109 5.28 -3.58 -23.68
C SER A 109 4.19 -2.64 -23.15
N VAL A 110 4.33 -2.08 -21.95
CA VAL A 110 3.30 -1.25 -21.30
C VAL A 110 3.78 0.16 -20.98
N SER A 111 4.99 0.52 -21.40
CA SER A 111 5.67 1.74 -20.99
C SER A 111 4.92 3.05 -21.26
N ARG A 112 4.19 3.14 -22.37
CA ARG A 112 3.44 4.36 -22.72
C ARG A 112 2.20 4.54 -21.86
N SER A 113 1.38 3.49 -21.72
CA SER A 113 0.16 3.52 -20.91
C SER A 113 0.48 3.78 -19.43
N VAL A 114 1.59 3.24 -18.95
CA VAL A 114 2.04 3.44 -17.56
C VAL A 114 2.47 4.88 -17.30
N ARG A 115 3.13 5.54 -18.24
CA ARG A 115 3.50 6.96 -18.10
C ARG A 115 2.28 7.87 -17.96
N ASP A 116 1.25 7.60 -18.73
CA ASP A 116 0.01 8.38 -18.68
C ASP A 116 -0.72 8.20 -17.34
N ILE A 117 -0.71 6.98 -16.78
CA ILE A 117 -1.35 6.66 -15.50
C ILE A 117 -0.55 7.19 -14.32
N ALA A 118 0.79 7.12 -14.40
CA ALA A 118 1.66 7.54 -13.31
C ALA A 118 1.73 9.06 -13.14
N GLY A 119 1.44 9.83 -14.21
CA GLY A 119 1.61 11.27 -14.19
C GLY A 119 3.07 11.71 -14.02
N PRO A 120 3.33 13.01 -13.96
CA PRO A 120 4.68 13.51 -13.71
C PRO A 120 5.17 13.07 -12.32
N ARG A 121 6.43 12.64 -12.25
CA ARG A 121 7.10 12.19 -11.03
C ARG A 121 7.43 13.33 -10.07
N THR A 122 6.47 14.12 -9.72
CA THR A 122 6.65 15.19 -8.74
C THR A 122 6.10 14.83 -7.36
N ALA A 123 5.73 13.57 -7.17
CA ALA A 123 5.27 13.13 -5.86
C ALA A 123 6.46 13.15 -4.89
N ASP A 124 6.59 14.23 -4.17
CA ASP A 124 7.37 14.31 -2.96
C ASP A 124 6.92 13.17 -2.06
N PRO A 125 7.81 12.30 -1.58
CA PRO A 125 7.43 11.24 -0.65
C PRO A 125 6.76 11.78 0.63
N HIS A 126 6.74 13.09 0.81
CA HIS A 126 6.07 13.76 1.92
C HIS A 126 4.62 14.20 1.63
N GLU A 127 4.14 14.06 0.39
CA GLU A 127 2.75 14.36 0.04
C GLU A 127 2.02 13.11 -0.46
N PRO A 128 1.71 12.15 0.41
CA PRO A 128 0.96 10.96 -0.01
C PRO A 128 -0.46 11.28 -0.45
N ASP A 129 -1.03 12.36 0.06
CA ASP A 129 -2.44 12.69 -0.15
C ASP A 129 -2.74 13.21 -1.57
N ASN A 130 -1.83 13.99 -2.16
CA ASN A 130 -2.07 14.62 -3.45
C ASN A 130 -1.84 13.70 -4.65
N ALA A 131 -0.91 12.76 -4.54
CA ALA A 131 -0.60 11.81 -5.62
C ALA A 131 -1.69 10.75 -5.82
N LEU A 132 -2.55 10.55 -4.83
CA LEU A 132 -3.51 9.45 -4.79
C LEU A 132 -4.98 9.90 -4.92
N GLY A 133 -5.22 11.22 -4.90
CA GLY A 133 -6.58 11.76 -4.94
C GLY A 133 -7.38 11.55 -3.65
N PHE A 134 -6.73 11.11 -2.58
CA PHE A 134 -7.34 11.05 -1.25
C PHE A 134 -6.95 12.28 -0.44
N ARG A 135 -7.93 13.00 0.06
CA ARG A 135 -7.70 14.22 0.84
C ARG A 135 -7.28 13.95 2.28
N CYS A 136 -7.54 12.75 2.77
CA CYS A 136 -7.16 12.34 4.12
C CYS A 136 -7.21 10.82 4.27
N ALA A 137 -6.61 10.33 5.35
CA ALA A 137 -6.65 8.91 5.71
C ALA A 137 -8.06 8.35 5.85
N ASP A 138 -9.03 9.21 6.22
CA ASP A 138 -10.42 8.83 6.36
C ASP A 138 -11.09 8.50 5.03
N GLU A 139 -10.77 9.24 3.97
CA GLU A 139 -11.26 8.92 2.62
C GLU A 139 -10.71 7.57 2.14
N PHE A 140 -9.45 7.30 2.44
CA PHE A 140 -8.84 6.01 2.12
C PHE A 140 -9.52 4.87 2.89
N ALA A 141 -9.73 5.04 4.17
CA ALA A 141 -10.42 4.05 5.01
C ALA A 141 -11.85 3.77 4.50
N GLN A 142 -12.57 4.80 4.07
CA GLN A 142 -13.90 4.67 3.47
C GLN A 142 -13.85 3.96 2.13
N ALA A 143 -12.86 4.24 1.30
CA ALA A 143 -12.69 3.60 -0.01
C ALA A 143 -12.36 2.11 0.11
N VAL A 144 -11.52 1.74 1.07
CA VAL A 144 -11.19 0.32 1.37
C VAL A 144 -12.41 -0.42 1.92
N GLY A 145 -13.33 0.31 2.56
CA GLY A 145 -14.55 -0.26 3.15
C GLY A 145 -15.68 -0.57 2.17
N ARG A 146 -15.49 -0.30 0.91
CA ARG A 146 -16.47 -0.60 -0.14
C ARG A 146 -15.98 -1.75 -1.00
#